data_5185d1beebc3ed12f610e49051d24de6
#
_entry.id   5185d1beebc3ed12f610e49051d24de6
#
_cell.length_a   1.000
_cell.length_b   1.000
_cell.length_c   1.000
_cell.angle_alpha   90.00
_cell.angle_beta   90.00
_cell.angle_gamma   90.00
#
_symmetry.space_group_name_H-M   'P 1'
#
loop_
_entity.id
_entity.type
_entity.pdbx_description
1 polymer ?
#
loop_
_entity_poly.entity_id
_entity_poly.type
_entity_poly.pdbx_seq_one_letter_code
_entity_poly.pdbx_strand_id
1 'polypeptide(L)'
;RPHDTGMVTMKTQRLSEFDLHVRAFLELPITQEMIDDNFSAGASHVILADTEGKVHSYKGIKDALSNPNIDIRIFGKSETRKYRRMAVALAPSLKEAKQAASKIKVIIK
;
A
#
# COMPACT_ATOMS: atom_id res chain seq x y z
N ARG A 1 -7.70 15.58 3.17
CA ARG A 1 -7.22 14.75 2.05
C ARG A 1 -7.11 13.29 2.47
N PRO A 2 -7.09 12.35 1.53
CA PRO A 2 -6.90 10.95 1.87
C PRO A 2 -5.60 10.72 2.64
N HIS A 3 -5.64 9.85 3.62
CA HIS A 3 -4.50 9.52 4.46
C HIS A 3 -3.98 8.12 4.14
N ASP A 4 -2.69 7.88 4.40
CA ASP A 4 -2.05 6.60 4.10
C ASP A 4 -2.64 5.42 4.90
N THR A 5 -3.29 5.67 6.04
CA THR A 5 -4.00 4.62 6.77
C THR A 5 -5.17 4.04 5.99
N GLY A 6 -5.70 4.77 5.01
CA GLY A 6 -6.77 4.31 4.14
C GLY A 6 -6.31 3.47 2.96
N MET A 7 -5.00 3.22 2.80
CA MET A 7 -4.50 2.39 1.71
C MET A 7 -5.05 0.96 1.76
N VAL A 8 -5.46 0.48 2.92
CA VAL A 8 -6.12 -0.82 3.06
C VAL A 8 -7.37 -0.93 2.19
N THR A 9 -8.03 0.19 1.88
CA THR A 9 -9.22 0.19 1.02
C THR A 9 -8.92 -0.25 -0.41
N MET A 10 -7.66 -0.16 -0.85
CA MET A 10 -7.24 -0.71 -2.15
C MET A 10 -7.35 -2.24 -2.19
N LYS A 11 -7.39 -2.89 -1.03
CA LYS A 11 -7.52 -4.35 -0.91
C LYS A 11 -8.95 -4.79 -0.60
N THR A 12 -9.68 -3.97 0.16
CA THR A 12 -10.96 -4.38 0.75
C THR A 12 -12.18 -3.88 -0.01
N GLN A 13 -12.02 -2.86 -0.86
CA GLN A 13 -13.11 -2.21 -1.54
C GLN A 13 -12.84 -2.11 -3.04
N ARG A 14 -13.90 -2.17 -3.83
CA ARG A 14 -13.78 -1.96 -5.27
C ARG A 14 -13.33 -0.53 -5.59
N LEU A 15 -13.90 0.45 -4.88
CA LEU A 15 -13.46 1.85 -4.96
C LEU A 15 -12.70 2.19 -3.69
N SER A 16 -11.41 2.46 -3.82
CA SER A 16 -10.58 2.86 -2.69
C SER A 16 -10.93 4.25 -2.19
N GLU A 17 -10.38 4.65 -1.03
CA GLU A 17 -10.56 6.03 -0.56
C GLU A 17 -10.04 7.05 -1.57
N PHE A 18 -8.99 6.69 -2.32
CA PHE A 18 -8.40 7.56 -3.34
C PHE A 18 -9.35 7.73 -4.53
N ASP A 19 -9.98 6.64 -4.96
CA ASP A 19 -11.01 6.69 -6.02
C ASP A 19 -12.18 7.58 -5.61
N LEU A 20 -12.66 7.42 -4.38
CA LEU A 20 -13.77 8.21 -3.85
C LEU A 20 -13.39 9.68 -3.70
N HIS A 21 -12.14 9.96 -3.28
CA HIS A 21 -11.67 11.34 -3.18
C HIS A 21 -11.64 12.04 -4.54
N VAL A 22 -11.15 11.35 -5.58
CA VAL A 22 -11.16 11.88 -6.95
C VAL A 22 -12.58 12.18 -7.41
N ARG A 23 -13.52 11.26 -7.15
CA ARG A 23 -14.93 11.49 -7.47
C ARG A 23 -15.48 12.71 -6.75
N ALA A 24 -15.11 12.89 -5.47
CA ALA A 24 -15.60 14.01 -4.66
C ALA A 24 -15.16 15.36 -5.24
N PHE A 25 -13.88 15.53 -5.52
CA PHE A 25 -13.41 16.83 -6.00
C PHE A 25 -13.74 17.09 -7.48
N LEU A 26 -14.03 16.07 -8.27
CA LEU A 26 -14.51 16.20 -9.65
C LEU A 26 -16.04 16.29 -9.72
N GLU A 27 -16.72 16.27 -8.57
CA GLU A 27 -18.17 16.30 -8.50
C GLU A 27 -18.84 15.14 -9.25
N LEU A 28 -18.17 13.98 -9.27
CA LEU A 28 -18.74 12.77 -9.85
C LEU A 28 -19.65 12.09 -8.82
N PRO A 29 -20.65 11.30 -9.30
CA PRO A 29 -21.56 10.65 -8.37
C PRO A 29 -20.87 9.70 -7.39
N ILE A 30 -21.26 9.79 -6.11
CA ILE A 30 -20.89 8.83 -5.07
C ILE A 30 -22.19 8.32 -4.48
N THR A 31 -22.48 7.04 -4.65
CA THR A 31 -23.71 6.42 -4.16
C THR A 31 -23.41 5.56 -2.93
N GLN A 32 -24.46 5.30 -2.15
CA GLN A 32 -24.34 4.39 -1.00
C GLN A 32 -23.85 3.00 -1.43
N GLU A 33 -24.27 2.55 -2.58
CA GLU A 33 -23.84 1.26 -3.15
C GLU A 33 -22.33 1.20 -3.36
N MET A 34 -21.72 2.30 -3.82
CA MET A 34 -20.27 2.38 -4.01
C MET A 34 -19.51 2.29 -2.69
N ILE A 35 -20.08 2.85 -1.62
CA ILE A 35 -19.48 2.84 -0.28
C ILE A 35 -19.61 1.45 0.35
N ASP A 36 -20.73 0.78 0.11
CA ASP A 36 -21.03 -0.53 0.70
C ASP A 36 -20.37 -1.68 -0.04
N ASP A 37 -19.71 -1.43 -1.16
CA ASP A 37 -19.10 -2.46 -1.99
C ASP A 37 -17.77 -2.95 -1.40
N ASN A 38 -17.87 -3.61 -0.26
CA ASN A 38 -16.75 -4.23 0.45
C ASN A 38 -16.71 -5.71 0.07
N PHE A 39 -15.65 -6.15 -0.59
CA PHE A 39 -15.58 -7.53 -1.07
C PHE A 39 -14.65 -8.45 -0.28
N SER A 40 -13.84 -7.91 0.64
CA SER A 40 -12.95 -8.75 1.45
C SER A 40 -12.50 -8.06 2.71
N ALA A 41 -12.06 -8.85 3.68
CA ALA A 41 -11.24 -8.37 4.78
C ALA A 41 -9.82 -8.12 4.27
N GLY A 42 -9.10 -7.24 4.91
CA GLY A 42 -7.73 -6.95 4.51
C GLY A 42 -6.95 -6.21 5.57
N ALA A 43 -5.64 -6.14 5.32
CA ALA A 43 -4.72 -5.41 6.16
C ALA A 43 -3.63 -4.77 5.30
N SER A 44 -3.04 -3.72 5.82
CA SER A 44 -1.87 -3.08 5.22
C SER A 44 -0.73 -3.05 6.22
N HIS A 45 0.49 -3.17 5.73
CA HIS A 45 1.69 -2.99 6.55
C HIS A 45 2.72 -2.21 5.77
N VAL A 46 3.20 -1.12 6.37
CA VAL A 46 4.13 -0.22 5.72
C VAL A 46 5.55 -0.81 5.69
N ILE A 47 6.27 -0.50 4.63
CA ILE A 47 7.68 -0.85 4.48
C ILE A 47 8.49 0.40 4.75
N LEU A 48 9.31 0.35 5.79
CA LEU A 48 10.11 1.48 6.24
C LEU A 48 11.54 1.37 5.74
N ALA A 49 12.17 2.52 5.49
CA ALA A 49 13.59 2.58 5.18
C ALA A 49 14.42 2.37 6.45
N ASP A 50 15.56 1.71 6.32
CA ASP A 50 16.49 1.45 7.41
C ASP A 50 17.49 2.59 7.60
N THR A 51 17.92 3.20 6.49
CA THR A 51 19.01 4.18 6.49
C THR A 51 18.72 5.34 5.54
N GLU A 52 19.52 6.39 5.67
CA GLU A 52 19.48 7.54 4.78
C GLU A 52 20.28 7.28 3.51
N GLY A 53 19.77 7.76 2.37
CA GLY A 53 20.47 7.69 1.09
C GLY A 53 19.54 7.82 -0.08
N LYS A 54 20.11 7.67 -1.27
CA LYS A 54 19.34 7.66 -2.52
C LYS A 54 18.85 6.24 -2.80
N VAL A 55 17.60 6.14 -3.22
CA VAL A 55 17.01 4.84 -3.54
C VAL A 55 17.62 4.32 -4.84
N HIS A 56 18.17 3.10 -4.77
CA HIS A 56 18.66 2.40 -5.95
C HIS A 56 17.60 1.41 -6.46
N SER A 57 17.09 0.56 -5.57
CA SER A 57 16.16 -0.50 -5.94
C SER A 57 15.44 -1.03 -4.69
N TYR A 58 14.56 -1.98 -4.93
CA TYR A 58 13.86 -2.72 -3.87
C TYR A 58 14.19 -4.20 -4.02
N LYS A 59 14.61 -4.84 -2.94
CA LYS A 59 14.90 -6.28 -2.89
C LYS A 59 13.71 -7.01 -2.26
N GLY A 60 13.44 -8.22 -2.74
CA GLY A 60 12.44 -9.11 -2.14
C GLY A 60 11.03 -8.97 -2.71
N ILE A 61 10.80 -8.09 -3.68
CA ILE A 61 9.48 -7.90 -4.31
C ILE A 61 8.98 -9.20 -4.95
N LYS A 62 9.83 -9.86 -5.72
CA LYS A 62 9.46 -11.11 -6.39
C LYS A 62 9.05 -12.18 -5.37
N ASP A 63 9.81 -12.29 -4.29
CA ASP A 63 9.54 -13.26 -3.23
C ASP A 63 8.22 -12.94 -2.50
N ALA A 64 8.00 -11.68 -2.18
CA ALA A 64 6.74 -11.24 -1.55
C ALA A 64 5.54 -11.52 -2.45
N LEU A 65 5.67 -11.25 -3.75
CA LEU A 65 4.59 -11.44 -4.72
C LEU A 65 4.40 -12.90 -5.14
N SER A 66 5.20 -13.83 -4.65
CA SER A 66 4.96 -15.26 -4.87
C SER A 66 3.68 -15.73 -4.18
N ASN A 67 3.22 -15.03 -3.14
CA ASN A 67 1.89 -15.23 -2.58
C ASN A 67 0.88 -14.44 -3.42
N PRO A 68 -0.08 -15.12 -4.11
CA PRO A 68 -0.99 -14.44 -5.02
C PRO A 68 -1.96 -13.48 -4.34
N ASN A 69 -2.07 -13.53 -3.01
CA ASN A 69 -2.96 -12.67 -2.24
C ASN A 69 -2.31 -11.34 -1.83
N ILE A 70 -1.04 -11.13 -2.17
CA ILE A 70 -0.29 -9.95 -1.77
C ILE A 70 -0.26 -8.94 -2.91
N ASP A 71 -0.50 -7.66 -2.56
CA ASP A 71 -0.26 -6.52 -3.43
C ASP A 71 0.79 -5.63 -2.79
N ILE A 72 1.64 -5.05 -3.61
CA ILE A 72 2.67 -4.11 -3.15
C ILE A 72 2.49 -2.79 -3.88
N ARG A 73 2.53 -1.69 -3.13
CA ARG A 73 2.53 -0.34 -3.70
C ARG A 73 3.81 0.37 -3.28
N ILE A 74 4.64 0.74 -4.24
CA ILE A 74 5.86 1.49 -4.02
C ILE A 74 5.54 2.97 -4.19
N PHE A 75 5.95 3.81 -3.23
CA PHE A 75 5.58 5.22 -3.24
C PHE A 75 6.43 6.07 -4.21
N GLY A 76 7.50 5.51 -4.75
CA GLY A 76 8.31 6.19 -5.76
C GLY A 76 9.21 7.30 -5.22
N LYS A 77 9.51 7.29 -3.93
CA LYS A 77 10.39 8.29 -3.32
C LYS A 77 11.84 8.03 -3.74
N SER A 78 12.53 9.08 -4.14
CA SER A 78 13.91 8.98 -4.65
C SER A 78 14.97 8.93 -3.55
N GLU A 79 14.63 9.38 -2.35
CA GLU A 79 15.54 9.44 -1.21
C GLU A 79 14.91 8.84 0.02
N THR A 80 15.74 8.31 0.93
CA THR A 80 15.30 7.74 2.19
C THR A 80 15.91 8.46 3.38
N ARG A 81 15.31 8.25 4.52
CA ARG A 81 15.87 8.46 5.84
C ARG A 81 15.31 7.38 6.75
N LYS A 82 15.95 7.15 7.87
CA LYS A 82 15.52 6.10 8.81
C LYS A 82 14.01 6.25 9.14
N TYR A 83 13.29 5.16 9.04
CA TYR A 83 11.85 5.06 9.28
C TYR A 83 10.95 5.79 8.27
N ARG A 84 11.51 6.30 7.17
CA ARG A 84 10.65 6.85 6.13
C ARG A 84 9.79 5.76 5.52
N ARG A 85 8.50 6.04 5.33
CA ARG A 85 7.56 5.11 4.71
C ARG A 85 7.79 5.10 3.20
N MET A 86 8.19 3.95 2.66
CA MET A 86 8.63 3.81 1.27
C MET A 86 7.67 3.03 0.40
N ALA A 87 6.91 2.11 1.00
CA ALA A 87 5.99 1.24 0.30
C ALA A 87 4.97 0.67 1.27
N VAL A 88 3.99 -0.05 0.76
CA VAL A 88 3.00 -0.74 1.58
C VAL A 88 2.72 -2.12 1.00
N ALA A 89 2.58 -3.11 1.88
CA ALA A 89 2.10 -4.43 1.55
C ALA A 89 0.62 -4.52 1.92
N LEU A 90 -0.20 -5.00 1.00
CA LEU A 90 -1.64 -5.21 1.18
C LEU A 90 -1.93 -6.70 1.11
N ALA A 91 -2.72 -7.20 2.05
CA ALA A 91 -2.99 -8.62 2.18
C ALA A 91 -4.36 -8.88 2.77
N PRO A 92 -4.88 -10.13 2.68
CA PRO A 92 -6.16 -10.48 3.32
C PRO A 92 -6.11 -10.44 4.85
N SER A 93 -4.92 -10.60 5.45
CA SER A 93 -4.74 -10.59 6.91
C SER A 93 -3.51 -9.80 7.31
N LEU A 94 -3.48 -9.34 8.56
CA LEU A 94 -2.34 -8.62 9.11
C LEU A 94 -1.08 -9.49 9.11
N LYS A 95 -1.23 -10.78 9.42
CA LYS A 95 -0.11 -11.74 9.43
C LYS A 95 0.57 -11.80 8.06
N GLU A 96 -0.22 -11.96 6.99
CA GLU A 96 0.30 -12.02 5.62
C GLU A 96 0.92 -10.69 5.20
N ALA A 97 0.31 -9.56 5.56
CA ALA A 97 0.84 -8.24 5.26
C ALA A 97 2.21 -8.04 5.90
N LYS A 98 2.36 -8.41 7.17
CA LYS A 98 3.63 -8.33 7.89
C LYS A 98 4.69 -9.25 7.29
N GLN A 99 4.31 -10.48 6.92
CA GLN A 99 5.23 -11.42 6.28
C GLN A 99 5.74 -10.89 4.95
N ALA A 100 4.86 -10.35 4.12
CA ALA A 100 5.23 -9.77 2.84
C ALA A 100 6.16 -8.57 3.03
N ALA A 101 5.80 -7.67 3.93
CA ALA A 101 6.60 -6.47 4.20
C ALA A 101 8.01 -6.82 4.70
N SER A 102 8.14 -7.88 5.52
CA SER A 102 9.42 -8.31 6.07
C SER A 102 10.41 -8.80 5.01
N LYS A 103 9.91 -9.23 3.86
CA LYS A 103 10.74 -9.71 2.73
C LYS A 103 11.33 -8.59 1.89
N ILE A 104 10.76 -7.38 2.02
CA ILE A 104 11.10 -6.27 1.12
C ILE A 104 12.03 -5.30 1.82
N LYS A 105 13.12 -4.96 1.14
CA LYS A 105 14.12 -4.01 1.62
C LYS A 105 14.41 -2.97 0.57
N VAL A 106 14.59 -1.72 1.03
CA VAL A 106 15.03 -0.62 0.19
C VAL A 106 16.54 -0.68 0.10
N ILE A 107 17.05 -0.72 -1.13
CA ILE A 107 18.49 -0.75 -1.40
C ILE A 107 18.91 0.67 -1.77
N ILE A 108 19.88 1.22 -1.07
CA ILE A 108 20.41 2.56 -1.31
C ILE A 108 21.75 2.49 -2.04
N LYS A 109 22.06 3.56 -2.73
CA LYS A 109 23.35 3.76 -3.38
C LYS A 109 24.42 4.15 -2.39
#